data_d93d1aab9bd8b1f2565934c7a842f6a5
#
_entry.id   d93d1aab9bd8b1f2565934c7a842f6a5
#
_cell.length_a   1.000
_cell.length_b   1.000
_cell.length_c   1.000
_cell.angle_alpha   90.00
_cell.angle_beta   90.00
_cell.angle_gamma   90.00
#
_symmetry.space_group_name_H-M   'P 1'
#
loop_
_entity.id
_entity.type
_entity.pdbx_description
1 polymer ?
#
loop_
_entity_poly.entity_id
_entity_poly.type
_entity_poly.pdbx_seq_one_letter_code
_entity_poly.pdbx_strand_id
1 'polypeptide(L)'
;MLECLAYFSQDHFGDHETCCPLIALPSDVMRGSDTVKGAYREVLKKLIDIFFDDLDQPLRRERALALAILCIGGVVAAKCVDDPALADDLRRAAHRQALRTGGWMAAASERERKMAQT
;
A
#
# COMPACT_ATOMS: atom_id res chain seq x y z
N MET A 1 -3.14 -8.65 5.42
CA MET A 1 -1.79 -8.29 5.93
C MET A 1 -0.68 -8.48 4.91
N LEU A 2 -0.61 -9.63 4.26
CA LEU A 2 0.47 -9.91 3.29
C LEU A 2 0.50 -8.94 2.11
N GLU A 3 -0.65 -8.54 1.59
CA GLU A 3 -0.77 -7.53 0.53
C GLU A 3 -0.18 -6.19 0.95
N CYS A 4 -0.49 -5.77 2.18
CA CYS A 4 0.06 -4.54 2.77
C CYS A 4 1.58 -4.60 2.87
N LEU A 5 2.13 -5.73 3.34
CA LEU A 5 3.58 -5.93 3.43
C LEU A 5 4.23 -5.88 2.04
N ALA A 6 3.60 -6.45 1.03
CA ALA A 6 4.11 -6.45 -0.33
C ALA A 6 4.23 -5.04 -0.90
N TYR A 7 3.27 -4.15 -0.63
CA TYR A 7 3.32 -2.75 -1.08
C TYR A 7 4.51 -1.99 -0.51
N PHE A 8 4.90 -2.28 0.74
CA PHE A 8 6.00 -1.58 1.41
C PHE A 8 7.33 -2.30 1.31
N SER A 9 7.41 -3.38 0.53
CA SER A 9 8.67 -4.08 0.33
C SER A 9 9.66 -3.25 -0.49
N GLN A 10 10.95 -3.47 -0.27
CA GLN A 10 12.03 -2.80 -1.00
C GLN A 10 11.96 -3.06 -2.50
N ASP A 11 11.46 -4.21 -2.91
CA ASP A 11 11.35 -4.60 -4.32
C ASP A 11 10.45 -3.67 -5.12
N HIS A 12 9.41 -3.10 -4.47
CA HIS A 12 8.54 -2.10 -5.09
C HIS A 12 9.26 -0.80 -5.46
N PHE A 13 10.36 -0.50 -4.80
CA PHE A 13 11.11 0.73 -5.00
C PHE A 13 12.25 0.61 -6.03
N GLY A 14 12.67 -0.62 -6.35
CA GLY A 14 13.83 -0.87 -7.18
C GLY A 14 13.53 -1.09 -8.66
N ASP A 15 12.29 -1.39 -9.04
CA ASP A 15 11.96 -1.82 -10.40
C ASP A 15 10.75 -1.07 -10.95
N HIS A 16 11.01 -0.19 -11.93
CA HIS A 16 9.96 0.59 -12.60
C HIS A 16 9.09 -0.25 -13.54
N GLU A 17 9.61 -1.35 -14.06
CA GLU A 17 8.89 -2.21 -15.01
C GLU A 17 7.81 -3.04 -14.34
N THR A 18 7.99 -3.41 -13.07
CA THR A 18 7.04 -4.21 -12.30
C THR A 18 6.15 -3.37 -11.37
N CYS A 19 6.23 -2.05 -11.46
CA CYS A 19 5.47 -1.16 -10.60
C CYS A 19 3.97 -1.29 -10.86
N CYS A 20 3.19 -1.42 -9.77
CA CYS A 20 1.73 -1.49 -9.83
C CYS A 20 1.16 -0.24 -10.54
N PRO A 21 0.20 -0.39 -11.47
CA PRO A 21 -0.42 0.74 -12.16
C PRO A 21 -1.02 1.78 -11.19
N LEU A 22 -1.48 1.37 -10.02
CA LEU A 22 -2.00 2.27 -8.99
C LEU A 22 -0.94 3.24 -8.48
N ILE A 23 0.32 2.87 -8.58
CA ILE A 23 1.47 3.67 -8.14
C ILE A 23 2.12 4.41 -9.30
N ALA A 24 2.27 3.76 -10.44
CA ALA A 24 3.02 4.30 -11.58
C ALA A 24 2.26 5.36 -12.38
N LEU A 25 0.92 5.29 -12.44
CA LEU A 25 0.11 6.02 -13.40
C LEU A 25 -0.88 7.07 -12.86
N PRO A 26 -0.94 7.42 -11.53
CA PRO A 26 -2.00 8.31 -11.05
C PRO A 26 -2.05 9.66 -11.77
N SER A 27 -0.89 10.24 -12.04
CA SER A 27 -0.77 11.54 -12.72
C SER A 27 -1.35 11.51 -14.13
N ASP A 28 -1.07 10.44 -14.88
CA ASP A 28 -1.58 10.25 -16.24
C ASP A 28 -3.08 9.95 -16.22
N VAL A 29 -3.53 9.16 -15.24
CA VAL A 29 -4.95 8.83 -15.09
C VAL A 29 -5.79 10.06 -14.77
N MET A 30 -5.30 10.96 -13.92
CA MET A 30 -6.00 12.20 -13.57
C MET A 30 -6.29 13.07 -14.80
N ARG A 31 -5.42 13.03 -15.79
CA ARG A 31 -5.56 13.76 -17.04
C ARG A 31 -6.18 12.93 -18.17
N GLY A 32 -6.50 11.68 -17.88
CA GLY A 32 -7.03 10.75 -18.88
C GLY A 32 -8.52 10.85 -19.10
N SER A 33 -9.00 10.06 -20.06
CA SER A 33 -10.42 9.93 -20.38
C SER A 33 -11.19 9.17 -19.30
N ASP A 34 -12.51 9.18 -19.38
CA ASP A 34 -13.36 8.39 -18.49
C ASP A 34 -13.09 6.88 -18.61
N THR A 35 -12.71 6.41 -19.80
CA THR A 35 -12.31 5.01 -20.02
C THR A 35 -11.09 4.65 -19.20
N VAL A 36 -10.05 5.52 -19.20
CA VAL A 36 -8.83 5.33 -18.43
C VAL A 36 -9.13 5.37 -16.94
N LYS A 37 -9.93 6.33 -16.51
CA LYS A 37 -10.34 6.45 -15.09
C LYS A 37 -11.15 5.23 -14.65
N GLY A 38 -11.99 4.70 -15.52
CA GLY A 38 -12.76 3.48 -15.26
C GLY A 38 -11.86 2.26 -15.08
N ALA A 39 -10.84 2.11 -15.91
CA ALA A 39 -9.86 1.04 -15.77
C ALA A 39 -9.10 1.12 -14.43
N TYR A 40 -8.65 2.32 -14.05
CA TYR A 40 -8.01 2.56 -12.77
C TYR A 40 -8.93 2.21 -11.60
N ARG A 41 -10.20 2.65 -11.68
CA ARG A 41 -11.22 2.34 -10.68
C ARG A 41 -11.36 0.84 -10.45
N GLU A 42 -11.38 0.05 -11.53
CA GLU A 42 -11.55 -1.41 -11.40
C GLU A 42 -10.35 -2.07 -10.71
N VAL A 43 -9.13 -1.63 -11.00
CA VAL A 43 -7.93 -2.12 -10.31
C VAL A 43 -7.95 -1.72 -8.84
N LEU A 44 -8.31 -0.47 -8.55
CA LEU A 44 -8.40 0.04 -7.18
C LEU A 44 -9.46 -0.73 -6.36
N LYS A 45 -10.61 -1.00 -6.95
CA LYS A 45 -11.67 -1.79 -6.30
C LYS A 45 -11.18 -3.18 -5.91
N LYS A 46 -10.42 -3.84 -6.77
CA LYS A 46 -9.83 -5.15 -6.47
C LYS A 46 -8.91 -5.10 -5.25
N LEU A 47 -8.09 -4.07 -5.16
CA LEU A 47 -7.21 -3.88 -4.00
C LEU A 47 -8.03 -3.66 -2.71
N ILE A 48 -9.05 -2.81 -2.79
CA ILE A 48 -9.96 -2.54 -1.67
C ILE A 48 -10.65 -3.83 -1.21
N ASP A 49 -11.11 -4.65 -2.14
CA ASP A 49 -11.78 -5.91 -1.84
C ASP A 49 -10.84 -6.90 -1.16
N ILE A 50 -9.57 -6.97 -1.58
CA ILE A 50 -8.56 -7.81 -0.94
C ILE A 50 -8.39 -7.40 0.52
N PHE A 51 -8.26 -6.11 0.81
CA PHE A 51 -8.13 -5.61 2.18
C PHE A 51 -9.42 -5.84 2.97
N PHE A 52 -10.58 -5.61 2.35
CA PHE A 52 -11.87 -5.83 3.00
C PHE A 52 -12.02 -7.27 3.47
N ASP A 53 -11.63 -8.23 2.64
CA ASP A 53 -11.73 -9.65 2.98
C ASP A 53 -10.81 -10.05 4.14
N ASP A 54 -9.66 -9.37 4.28
CA ASP A 54 -8.69 -9.63 5.35
C ASP A 54 -9.08 -8.99 6.70
N LEU A 55 -10.06 -8.09 6.71
CA LEU A 55 -10.39 -7.32 7.91
C LEU A 55 -11.49 -7.97 8.75
N ASP A 56 -11.29 -8.00 10.08
CA ASP A 56 -12.28 -8.42 11.07
C ASP A 56 -12.77 -7.26 11.94
N GLN A 57 -12.20 -6.08 11.76
CA GLN A 57 -12.44 -4.91 12.61
C GLN A 57 -13.77 -4.23 12.28
N PRO A 58 -14.37 -3.50 13.26
CA PRO A 58 -15.47 -2.58 12.94
C PRO A 58 -15.07 -1.55 11.88
N LEU A 59 -16.06 -0.99 11.18
CA LEU A 59 -15.84 -0.05 10.08
C LEU A 59 -14.98 -0.64 8.97
N ARG A 60 -15.27 -1.88 8.64
CA ARG A 60 -14.49 -2.70 7.72
C ARG A 60 -14.25 -2.04 6.37
N ARG A 61 -15.28 -1.45 5.77
CA ARG A 61 -15.14 -0.75 4.49
C ARG A 61 -14.26 0.49 4.59
N GLU A 62 -14.47 1.31 5.60
CA GLU A 62 -13.67 2.52 5.81
C GLU A 62 -12.19 2.16 6.02
N ARG A 63 -11.93 1.11 6.79
CA ARG A 63 -10.57 0.62 7.02
C ARG A 63 -9.94 0.10 5.75
N ALA A 64 -10.68 -0.62 4.91
CA ALA A 64 -10.19 -1.10 3.61
C ALA A 64 -9.82 0.05 2.67
N LEU A 65 -10.65 1.09 2.62
CA LEU A 65 -10.37 2.30 1.85
C LEU A 65 -9.11 3.01 2.37
N ALA A 66 -8.98 3.16 3.69
CA ALA A 66 -7.82 3.77 4.32
C ALA A 66 -6.53 2.99 4.05
N LEU A 67 -6.59 1.66 4.11
CA LEU A 67 -5.46 0.79 3.78
C LEU A 67 -4.99 1.00 2.34
N ALA A 68 -5.91 1.05 1.39
CA ALA A 68 -5.58 1.31 0.00
C ALA A 68 -4.89 2.67 -0.18
N ILE A 69 -5.41 3.71 0.47
CA ILE A 69 -4.84 5.07 0.42
C ILE A 69 -3.43 5.09 1.03
N LEU A 70 -3.24 4.46 2.19
CA LEU A 70 -1.93 4.39 2.85
C LEU A 70 -0.90 3.66 1.99
N CYS A 71 -1.28 2.54 1.38
CA CYS A 71 -0.38 1.78 0.51
C CYS A 71 0.03 2.58 -0.72
N ILE A 72 -0.93 3.15 -1.43
CA ILE A 72 -0.68 3.91 -2.65
C ILE A 72 0.07 5.19 -2.33
N GLY A 73 -0.45 6.00 -1.41
CA GLY A 73 0.11 7.31 -1.08
C GLY A 73 1.49 7.21 -0.44
N GLY A 74 1.71 6.25 0.44
CA GLY A 74 3.00 6.03 1.09
C GLY A 74 4.09 5.67 0.10
N VAL A 75 3.80 4.80 -0.85
CA VAL A 75 4.76 4.40 -1.89
C VAL A 75 5.00 5.54 -2.89
N VAL A 76 3.93 6.19 -3.36
CA VAL A 76 4.05 7.31 -4.31
C VAL A 76 4.87 8.46 -3.71
N ALA A 77 4.55 8.88 -2.49
CA ALA A 77 5.29 9.94 -1.83
C ALA A 77 6.77 9.60 -1.65
N ALA A 78 7.07 8.36 -1.23
CA ALA A 78 8.45 7.91 -1.06
C ALA A 78 9.23 7.90 -2.38
N LYS A 79 8.57 7.60 -3.49
CA LYS A 79 9.20 7.61 -4.83
C LYS A 79 9.40 9.02 -5.39
N CYS A 80 8.67 10.01 -4.90
CA CYS A 80 8.72 11.38 -5.42
C CYS A 80 9.79 12.25 -4.75
N VAL A 81 10.42 11.79 -3.67
CA VAL A 81 11.46 12.56 -2.98
C VAL A 81 12.85 12.06 -3.35
N ASP A 82 13.81 12.98 -3.41
CA ASP A 82 15.21 12.69 -3.72
C ASP A 82 16.08 12.49 -2.45
N ASP A 83 15.43 12.33 -1.32
CA ASP A 83 16.05 12.13 -0.01
C ASP A 83 15.77 10.69 0.45
N PRO A 84 16.77 9.78 0.40
CA PRO A 84 16.56 8.38 0.79
C PRO A 84 16.14 8.19 2.23
N ALA A 85 16.60 9.02 3.15
CA ALA A 85 16.20 8.95 4.56
C ALA A 85 14.74 9.31 4.74
N LEU A 86 14.28 10.39 4.09
CA LEU A 86 12.89 10.81 4.13
C LEU A 86 11.98 9.78 3.45
N ALA A 87 12.40 9.24 2.29
CA ALA A 87 11.64 8.19 1.59
C ALA A 87 11.42 6.98 2.50
N ASP A 88 12.44 6.55 3.23
CA ASP A 88 12.35 5.43 4.15
C ASP A 88 11.43 5.74 5.35
N ASP A 89 11.50 6.94 5.88
CA ASP A 89 10.62 7.39 6.96
C ASP A 89 9.15 7.41 6.52
N LEU A 90 8.87 7.92 5.33
CA LEU A 90 7.52 7.94 4.75
C LEU A 90 6.96 6.52 4.59
N ARG A 91 7.77 5.63 4.03
CA ARG A 91 7.40 4.22 3.85
C ARG A 91 7.10 3.55 5.18
N ARG A 92 7.96 3.74 6.18
CA ARG A 92 7.79 3.14 7.51
C ARG A 92 6.56 3.66 8.22
N ALA A 93 6.34 4.97 8.17
CA ALA A 93 5.17 5.59 8.80
C ALA A 93 3.86 5.07 8.19
N ALA A 94 3.78 5.04 6.86
CA ALA A 94 2.61 4.52 6.15
C ALA A 94 2.38 3.04 6.48
N HIS A 95 3.44 2.24 6.47
CA HIS A 95 3.37 0.81 6.80
C HIS A 95 2.85 0.58 8.23
N ARG A 96 3.39 1.31 9.20
CA ARG A 96 2.97 1.19 10.60
C ARG A 96 1.50 1.56 10.77
N GLN A 97 1.05 2.65 10.17
CA GLN A 97 -0.35 3.05 10.23
C GLN A 97 -1.27 2.06 9.53
N ALA A 98 -0.82 1.47 8.42
CA ALA A 98 -1.57 0.42 7.74
C ALA A 98 -1.75 -0.81 8.64
N LEU A 99 -0.70 -1.24 9.33
CA LEU A 99 -0.78 -2.38 10.27
C LEU A 99 -1.74 -2.08 11.43
N ARG A 100 -1.73 -0.86 11.95
CA ARG A 100 -2.67 -0.45 13.00
C ARG A 100 -4.11 -0.43 12.49
N THR A 101 -4.33 0.13 11.33
CA THR A 101 -5.66 0.21 10.69
C THR A 101 -6.23 -1.18 10.45
N GLY A 102 -5.38 -2.14 10.05
CA GLY A 102 -5.78 -3.53 9.83
C GLY A 102 -5.92 -4.36 11.11
N GLY A 103 -5.42 -3.88 12.25
CA GLY A 103 -5.37 -4.66 13.47
C GLY A 103 -4.28 -5.73 13.45
N TRP A 104 -3.22 -5.55 12.68
CA TRP A 104 -2.19 -6.56 12.41
C TRP A 104 -0.85 -6.33 13.11
N MET A 105 -0.77 -5.37 14.03
CA MET A 105 0.50 -5.05 14.71
C MET A 105 1.12 -6.25 15.43
N ALA A 106 0.31 -7.01 16.15
CA ALA A 106 0.78 -8.19 16.88
C ALA A 106 1.27 -9.28 15.93
N ALA A 107 0.52 -9.53 14.84
CA ALA A 107 0.90 -10.53 13.83
C ALA A 107 2.20 -10.16 13.11
N ALA A 108 2.38 -8.87 12.79
CA ALA A 108 3.60 -8.38 12.15
C ALA A 108 4.81 -8.54 13.09
N SER A 109 4.67 -8.19 14.36
CA SER A 109 5.74 -8.35 15.35
C SER A 109 6.13 -9.81 15.56
N GLU A 110 5.16 -10.71 15.56
CA GLU A 110 5.41 -12.15 15.66
C GLU A 110 6.18 -12.67 14.44
N ARG A 111 5.79 -12.21 13.24
CA ARG A 111 6.49 -12.55 12.00
C ARG A 111 7.95 -12.09 12.02
N GLU A 112 8.19 -10.87 12.46
CA GLU A 112 9.56 -10.32 12.58
C GLU A 112 10.41 -11.14 13.56
N ARG A 113 9.85 -11.50 14.71
CA ARG A 113 10.54 -12.34 15.69
C ARG A 113 10.91 -13.70 15.10
N LYS A 114 10.01 -14.35 14.39
CA LYS A 114 10.28 -15.63 13.72
C LYS A 114 11.37 -15.52 12.68
N MET A 115 11.37 -14.46 11.89
CA MET A 115 12.39 -14.23 10.86
C MET A 115 13.76 -13.96 11.49
N ALA A 116 13.84 -13.29 12.63
CA ALA A 116 15.08 -13.01 13.34
C ALA A 116 15.72 -14.27 13.95
N GLN A 117 14.94 -15.35 14.14
CA GLN A 117 15.43 -16.61 14.72
C GLN A 117 15.97 -17.59 13.65
N THR A 118 15.81 -17.28 12.39
CA THR A 118 16.35 -18.05 11.29
C THR A 118 17.57 -17.36 10.68
#